data_aa2fbdc36da2ea0e40612bd49cdf7e3b
#
_entry.id   aa2fbdc36da2ea0e40612bd49cdf7e3b
#
_cell.length_a   1.000
_cell.length_b   1.000
_cell.length_c   1.000
_cell.angle_alpha   90.00
_cell.angle_beta   90.00
_cell.angle_gamma   90.00
#
_symmetry.space_group_name_H-M   'P 1'
#
loop_
_entity.id
_entity.type
_entity.pdbx_description
1 polymer ?
#
loop_
_entity_poly.entity_id
_entity_poly.type
_entity_poly.pdbx_seq_one_letter_code
_entity_poly.pdbx_strand_id
1 'polypeptide(L)'
;MTSLKWSVDRPHTLVVACSDGRLQEQTDEFLHVQLGLAGFDRFYMPGGGGALASSGRDFMRAQQLRRECGYLIELHQIERVVLLFHGPSDYGPPDAVCADYRRKFPWASPALLNDRQRVDALELIEIRKQWAHNAEVHAYRCEVDGSCDVTFTPLDTQL
;
A
#
# COMPACT_ATOMS: atom_id res chain seq x y z
N MET A 1 -33.96 -2.67 2.09
CA MET A 1 -32.82 -1.76 1.83
C MET A 1 -32.28 -1.27 3.16
N THR A 2 -31.08 -1.65 3.53
CA THR A 2 -30.38 -1.05 4.67
C THR A 2 -29.79 0.28 4.22
N SER A 3 -30.28 1.40 4.76
CA SER A 3 -29.71 2.71 4.49
C SER A 3 -28.46 2.90 5.38
N LEU A 4 -27.31 3.05 4.76
CA LEU A 4 -26.11 3.47 5.44
C LEU A 4 -26.19 4.99 5.72
N LYS A 5 -25.90 5.39 6.95
CA LYS A 5 -25.91 6.81 7.32
C LYS A 5 -24.52 7.40 7.12
N TRP A 6 -24.49 8.60 6.54
CA TRP A 6 -23.29 9.42 6.48
C TRP A 6 -23.03 10.09 7.83
N SER A 7 -21.74 10.27 8.19
CA SER A 7 -21.31 11.03 9.36
C SER A 7 -20.29 12.09 8.93
N VAL A 8 -20.24 13.19 9.68
CA VAL A 8 -19.22 14.23 9.51
C VAL A 8 -17.85 13.79 10.05
N ASP A 9 -17.84 12.75 10.89
CA ASP A 9 -16.61 12.27 11.53
C ASP A 9 -15.69 11.65 10.48
N ARG A 10 -14.43 12.08 10.48
CA ARG A 10 -13.42 11.55 9.57
C ARG A 10 -12.67 10.41 10.22
N PRO A 11 -12.39 9.34 9.51
CA PRO A 11 -11.37 8.40 9.92
C PRO A 11 -10.00 9.10 9.82
N HIS A 12 -9.15 8.89 10.80
CA HIS A 12 -7.81 9.50 10.84
C HIS A 12 -6.73 8.55 10.30
N THR A 13 -7.12 7.65 9.44
CA THR A 13 -6.23 6.69 8.77
C THR A 13 -6.37 6.81 7.26
N LEU A 14 -5.24 6.88 6.58
CA LEU A 14 -5.14 6.83 5.12
C LEU A 14 -4.54 5.48 4.71
N VAL A 15 -5.20 4.78 3.82
CA VAL A 15 -4.69 3.54 3.22
C VAL A 15 -4.30 3.78 1.77
N VAL A 16 -3.05 3.49 1.46
CA VAL A 16 -2.50 3.55 0.09
C VAL A 16 -2.33 2.12 -0.40
N ALA A 17 -3.12 1.72 -1.37
CA ALA A 17 -3.14 0.34 -1.87
C ALA A 17 -3.22 0.28 -3.39
N CYS A 18 -2.89 -0.88 -3.94
CA CYS A 18 -3.06 -1.13 -5.36
C CYS A 18 -4.55 -1.22 -5.72
N SER A 19 -4.88 -0.71 -6.88
CA SER A 19 -6.24 -0.77 -7.45
C SER A 19 -6.60 -2.15 -8.02
N ASP A 20 -5.76 -3.18 -7.83
CA ASP A 20 -6.03 -4.54 -8.29
C ASP A 20 -7.31 -5.10 -7.65
N GLY A 21 -8.35 -5.27 -8.46
CA GLY A 21 -9.67 -5.72 -7.99
C GLY A 21 -9.68 -7.13 -7.41
N ARG A 22 -8.65 -7.95 -7.70
CA ARG A 22 -8.54 -9.32 -7.19
C ARG A 22 -8.22 -9.40 -5.69
N LEU A 23 -7.76 -8.29 -5.09
CA LEU A 23 -7.29 -8.22 -3.70
C LEU A 23 -8.14 -7.31 -2.81
N GLN A 24 -9.24 -6.76 -3.32
CA GLN A 24 -10.01 -5.75 -2.58
C GLN A 24 -10.71 -6.33 -1.35
N GLU A 25 -11.33 -7.49 -1.47
CA GLU A 25 -12.02 -8.14 -0.35
C GLU A 25 -11.04 -8.55 0.74
N GLN A 26 -9.90 -9.16 0.37
CA GLN A 26 -8.86 -9.57 1.31
C GLN A 26 -8.22 -8.35 2.00
N THR A 27 -8.03 -7.28 1.24
CA THR A 27 -7.50 -6.02 1.79
C THR A 27 -8.47 -5.41 2.81
N ASP A 28 -9.75 -5.36 2.50
CA ASP A 28 -10.76 -4.84 3.42
C ASP A 28 -10.86 -5.71 4.68
N GLU A 29 -10.83 -7.02 4.55
CA GLU A 29 -10.81 -7.92 5.70
C GLU A 29 -9.58 -7.68 6.59
N PHE A 30 -8.40 -7.59 6.01
CA PHE A 30 -7.16 -7.28 6.74
C PHE A 30 -7.27 -5.95 7.51
N LEU A 31 -7.72 -4.90 6.84
CA LEU A 31 -7.84 -3.57 7.44
C LEU A 31 -8.86 -3.53 8.57
N HIS A 32 -10.03 -4.12 8.36
CA HIS A 32 -11.10 -4.12 9.37
C HIS A 32 -10.83 -5.09 10.52
N VAL A 33 -10.42 -6.32 10.23
CA VAL A 33 -10.32 -7.39 11.23
C VAL A 33 -8.95 -7.41 11.89
N GLN A 34 -7.86 -7.45 11.11
CA GLN A 34 -6.52 -7.59 11.68
C GLN A 34 -5.97 -6.26 12.20
N LEU A 35 -6.18 -5.15 11.50
CA LEU A 35 -5.76 -3.83 11.97
C LEU A 35 -6.83 -3.12 12.81
N GLY A 36 -8.05 -3.64 12.87
CA GLY A 36 -9.14 -3.09 13.69
C GLY A 36 -9.61 -1.71 13.25
N LEU A 37 -9.47 -1.37 11.97
CA LEU A 37 -9.88 -0.07 11.46
C LEU A 37 -11.38 -0.05 11.17
N ALA A 38 -12.13 0.80 11.87
CA ALA A 38 -13.57 0.98 11.62
C ALA A 38 -13.84 1.69 10.31
N GLY A 39 -12.93 2.61 9.91
CA GLY A 39 -13.00 3.35 8.66
C GLY A 39 -11.62 3.88 8.28
N PHE A 40 -11.44 4.22 7.03
CA PHE A 40 -10.20 4.79 6.52
C PHE A 40 -10.45 5.48 5.18
N ASP A 41 -9.64 6.49 4.89
CA ASP A 41 -9.60 7.08 3.55
C ASP A 41 -8.84 6.14 2.61
N ARG A 42 -9.33 6.02 1.38
CA ARG A 42 -8.73 5.13 0.36
C ARG A 42 -8.01 5.96 -0.69
N PHE A 43 -6.71 5.74 -0.85
CA PHE A 43 -5.91 6.27 -1.93
C PHE A 43 -5.34 5.10 -2.73
N TYR A 44 -6.14 4.60 -3.66
CA TYR A 44 -5.89 3.37 -4.41
C TYR A 44 -5.53 3.69 -5.85
N MET A 45 -4.38 3.20 -6.28
CA MET A 45 -3.87 3.39 -7.64
C MET A 45 -3.00 2.20 -8.05
N PRO A 46 -2.69 2.04 -9.33
CA PRO A 46 -1.72 1.03 -9.77
C PRO A 46 -0.39 1.19 -9.02
N GLY A 47 0.09 0.11 -8.41
CA GLY A 47 1.33 0.08 -7.66
C GLY A 47 1.17 0.24 -6.15
N GLY A 48 0.02 0.72 -5.67
CA GLY A 48 -0.24 0.91 -4.24
C GLY A 48 0.82 1.74 -3.55
N GLY A 49 1.32 1.26 -2.40
CA GLY A 49 2.40 1.94 -1.66
C GLY A 49 3.65 2.19 -2.51
N GLY A 50 3.97 1.27 -3.41
CA GLY A 50 5.11 1.40 -4.31
C GLY A 50 4.99 2.52 -5.35
N ALA A 51 3.78 2.98 -5.63
CA ALA A 51 3.57 4.11 -6.55
C ALA A 51 4.15 5.42 -5.98
N LEU A 52 4.27 5.52 -4.65
CA LEU A 52 4.88 6.67 -3.97
C LEU A 52 6.40 6.62 -3.94
N ALA A 53 7.01 5.46 -4.21
CA ALA A 53 8.45 5.29 -4.18
C ALA A 53 9.11 5.84 -5.43
N SER A 54 10.31 6.42 -5.28
CA SER A 54 11.08 6.99 -6.39
C SER A 54 11.84 5.96 -7.22
N SER A 55 11.60 4.68 -7.01
CA SER A 55 12.18 3.60 -7.82
C SER A 55 11.60 3.55 -9.22
N GLY A 56 12.38 3.04 -10.16
CA GLY A 56 11.96 2.97 -11.56
C GLY A 56 12.10 4.30 -12.31
N ARG A 57 11.38 4.40 -13.43
CA ARG A 57 11.53 5.52 -14.37
C ARG A 57 10.55 6.68 -14.14
N ASP A 58 9.55 6.47 -13.30
CA ASP A 58 8.42 7.40 -13.17
C ASP A 58 8.44 8.15 -11.84
N PHE A 59 9.58 8.75 -11.51
CA PHE A 59 9.75 9.49 -10.27
C PHE A 59 8.86 10.75 -10.20
N MET A 60 8.50 11.34 -11.34
CA MET A 60 7.58 12.49 -11.40
C MET A 60 6.19 12.13 -10.90
N ARG A 61 5.68 10.97 -11.32
CA ARG A 61 4.42 10.43 -10.81
C ARG A 61 4.51 10.16 -9.31
N ALA A 62 5.57 9.52 -8.85
CA ALA A 62 5.80 9.23 -7.44
C ALA A 62 5.81 10.52 -6.60
N GLN A 63 6.50 11.54 -7.06
CA GLN A 63 6.53 12.85 -6.40
C GLN A 63 5.14 13.49 -6.32
N GLN A 64 4.38 13.46 -7.42
CA GLN A 64 3.01 13.98 -7.45
C GLN A 64 2.10 13.22 -6.49
N LEU A 65 2.17 11.88 -6.47
CA LEU A 65 1.37 11.07 -5.56
C LEU A 65 1.72 11.32 -4.09
N ARG A 66 2.99 11.52 -3.76
CA ARG A 66 3.37 11.94 -2.39
C ARG A 66 2.77 13.30 -2.02
N ARG A 67 2.72 14.25 -2.95
CA ARG A 67 2.06 15.55 -2.73
C ARG A 67 0.56 15.39 -2.47
N GLU A 68 -0.12 14.54 -3.25
CA GLU A 68 -1.54 14.23 -3.05
C GLU A 68 -1.79 13.62 -1.66
N CYS A 69 -0.95 12.67 -1.25
CA CYS A 69 -1.00 12.11 0.11
C CYS A 69 -0.83 13.19 1.17
N GLY A 70 0.14 14.08 1.00
CA GLY A 70 0.38 15.19 1.91
C GLY A 70 -0.85 16.10 2.08
N TYR A 71 -1.55 16.40 0.99
CA TYR A 71 -2.80 17.15 1.04
C TYR A 71 -3.89 16.40 1.82
N LEU A 72 -4.09 15.11 1.57
CA LEU A 72 -5.07 14.32 2.29
C LEU A 72 -4.75 14.24 3.79
N ILE A 73 -3.49 14.05 4.13
CA ILE A 73 -3.03 13.97 5.51
C ILE A 73 -3.33 15.27 6.25
N GLU A 74 -3.05 16.40 5.65
CA GLU A 74 -3.30 17.71 6.24
C GLU A 74 -4.80 18.02 6.31
N LEU A 75 -5.51 17.87 5.18
CA LEU A 75 -6.94 18.24 5.08
C LEU A 75 -7.84 17.35 5.94
N HIS A 76 -7.52 16.06 6.03
CA HIS A 76 -8.32 15.08 6.77
C HIS A 76 -7.77 14.76 8.15
N GLN A 77 -6.72 15.46 8.58
CA GLN A 77 -6.08 15.25 9.89
C GLN A 77 -5.69 13.78 10.10
N ILE A 78 -5.04 13.19 9.11
CA ILE A 78 -4.60 11.81 9.15
C ILE A 78 -3.45 11.67 10.16
N GLU A 79 -3.60 10.70 11.06
CA GLU A 79 -2.61 10.38 12.09
C GLU A 79 -1.82 9.13 11.73
N ARG A 80 -2.37 8.29 10.84
CA ARG A 80 -1.79 6.99 10.47
C ARG A 80 -1.94 6.76 8.96
N VAL A 81 -0.84 6.37 8.34
CA VAL A 81 -0.81 5.93 6.94
C VAL A 81 -0.44 4.46 6.89
N VAL A 82 -1.22 3.68 6.15
CA VAL A 82 -0.95 2.27 5.88
C VAL A 82 -0.60 2.12 4.40
N LEU A 83 0.63 1.71 4.13
CA LEU A 83 1.10 1.41 2.77
C LEU A 83 0.95 -0.09 2.51
N LEU A 84 0.26 -0.44 1.44
CA LEU A 84 0.09 -1.83 1.04
C LEU A 84 0.79 -2.10 -0.30
N PHE A 85 1.55 -3.17 -0.32
CA PHE A 85 2.24 -3.75 -1.48
C PHE A 85 1.66 -5.13 -1.73
N HIS A 86 1.84 -5.71 -2.91
CA HIS A 86 1.40 -7.08 -3.14
C HIS A 86 2.26 -7.82 -4.17
N GLY A 87 2.23 -9.12 -4.07
CA GLY A 87 2.89 -10.02 -5.01
C GLY A 87 2.78 -11.47 -4.56
N PRO A 88 3.32 -12.41 -5.33
CA PRO A 88 3.36 -13.80 -4.92
C PRO A 88 4.37 -14.04 -3.80
N SER A 89 4.13 -15.06 -2.99
CA SER A 89 5.18 -15.68 -2.18
C SER A 89 6.18 -16.42 -3.08
N ASP A 90 7.23 -17.02 -2.51
CA ASP A 90 8.27 -17.74 -3.28
C ASP A 90 7.70 -18.83 -4.20
N TYR A 91 6.60 -19.47 -3.81
CA TYR A 91 5.91 -20.51 -4.55
C TYR A 91 4.53 -20.10 -5.05
N GLY A 92 4.23 -18.80 -4.98
CA GLY A 92 2.94 -18.27 -5.39
C GLY A 92 2.80 -18.11 -6.90
N PRO A 93 1.57 -17.87 -7.38
CA PRO A 93 1.31 -17.70 -8.80
C PRO A 93 2.01 -16.45 -9.35
N PRO A 94 2.76 -16.56 -10.46
CA PRO A 94 3.45 -15.40 -11.04
C PRO A 94 2.52 -14.23 -11.40
N ASP A 95 1.26 -14.53 -11.71
CA ASP A 95 0.25 -13.53 -12.05
C ASP A 95 -0.19 -12.65 -10.85
N ALA A 96 0.21 -13.01 -9.63
CA ALA A 96 -0.02 -12.19 -8.45
C ALA A 96 0.95 -11.00 -8.35
N VAL A 97 1.97 -10.92 -9.19
CA VAL A 97 2.88 -9.79 -9.28
C VAL A 97 2.09 -8.51 -9.55
N CYS A 98 2.42 -7.45 -8.81
CA CYS A 98 1.88 -6.13 -9.07
C CYS A 98 2.24 -5.66 -10.49
N ALA A 99 1.25 -5.37 -11.30
CA ALA A 99 1.45 -4.99 -12.70
C ALA A 99 2.29 -3.70 -12.84
N ASP A 100 2.16 -2.76 -11.92
CA ASP A 100 2.95 -1.53 -11.93
C ASP A 100 4.45 -1.81 -11.64
N TYR A 101 4.74 -2.68 -10.69
CA TYR A 101 6.12 -3.14 -10.45
C TYR A 101 6.67 -3.91 -11.64
N ARG A 102 5.88 -4.75 -12.27
CA ARG A 102 6.28 -5.45 -13.51
C ARG A 102 6.58 -4.45 -14.63
N ARG A 103 5.79 -3.40 -14.74
CA ARG A 103 6.03 -2.32 -15.71
C ARG A 103 7.33 -1.56 -15.42
N LYS A 104 7.60 -1.26 -14.16
CA LYS A 104 8.84 -0.56 -13.74
C LYS A 104 10.09 -1.39 -13.97
N PHE A 105 10.01 -2.69 -13.72
CA PHE A 105 11.12 -3.63 -13.74
C PHE A 105 10.76 -4.88 -14.55
N PRO A 106 10.61 -4.76 -15.90
CA PRO A 106 10.08 -5.84 -16.72
C PRO A 106 11.00 -7.07 -16.78
N TRP A 107 12.28 -6.91 -16.48
CA TRP A 107 13.30 -7.97 -16.46
C TRP A 107 13.44 -8.68 -15.11
N ALA A 108 12.81 -8.15 -14.05
CA ALA A 108 13.01 -8.67 -12.70
C ALA A 108 12.20 -9.95 -12.45
N SER A 109 12.77 -10.88 -11.69
CA SER A 109 12.03 -12.02 -11.16
C SER A 109 11.03 -11.58 -10.08
N PRO A 110 10.01 -12.41 -9.74
CA PRO A 110 9.13 -12.11 -8.62
C PRO A 110 9.88 -11.90 -7.30
N ALA A 111 10.95 -12.66 -7.04
CA ALA A 111 11.78 -12.50 -5.85
C ALA A 111 12.47 -11.12 -5.81
N LEU A 112 13.02 -10.66 -6.92
CA LEU A 112 13.64 -9.32 -7.02
C LEU A 112 12.61 -8.22 -6.84
N LEU A 113 11.40 -8.39 -7.36
CA LEU A 113 10.31 -7.43 -7.14
C LEU A 113 9.89 -7.37 -5.67
N ASN A 114 9.86 -8.51 -4.98
CA ASN A 114 9.62 -8.57 -3.55
C ASN A 114 10.68 -7.79 -2.76
N ASP A 115 11.96 -8.02 -3.05
CA ASP A 115 13.06 -7.29 -2.42
C ASP A 115 12.96 -5.78 -2.70
N ARG A 116 12.60 -5.40 -3.91
CA ARG A 116 12.42 -3.99 -4.27
C ARG A 116 11.27 -3.36 -3.50
N GLN A 117 10.16 -4.06 -3.33
CA GLN A 117 9.02 -3.57 -2.52
C GLN A 117 9.43 -3.30 -1.07
N ARG A 118 10.24 -4.18 -0.49
CA ARG A 118 10.78 -3.99 0.87
C ARG A 118 11.64 -2.74 0.95
N VAL A 119 12.55 -2.55 0.01
CA VAL A 119 13.42 -1.37 -0.03
C VAL A 119 12.58 -0.10 -0.20
N ASP A 120 11.60 -0.10 -1.11
CA ASP A 120 10.72 1.04 -1.34
C ASP A 120 9.90 1.39 -0.09
N ALA A 121 9.40 0.40 0.63
CA ALA A 121 8.67 0.60 1.87
C ALA A 121 9.55 1.28 2.94
N LEU A 122 10.76 0.78 3.14
CA LEU A 122 11.70 1.34 4.12
C LEU A 122 12.13 2.76 3.75
N GLU A 123 12.40 3.03 2.48
CA GLU A 123 12.71 4.39 2.00
C GLU A 123 11.57 5.36 2.29
N LEU A 124 10.32 4.97 1.99
CA LEU A 124 9.15 5.82 2.23
C LEU A 124 8.95 6.11 3.72
N ILE A 125 9.19 5.13 4.58
CA ILE A 125 9.14 5.31 6.04
C ILE A 125 10.26 6.24 6.52
N GLU A 126 11.46 6.08 5.99
CA GLU A 126 12.61 6.93 6.34
C GLU A 126 12.34 8.40 6.00
N ILE A 127 11.80 8.67 4.81
CA ILE A 127 11.50 10.03 4.35
C ILE A 127 10.10 10.54 4.73
N ARG A 128 9.38 9.83 5.61
CA ARG A 128 7.96 10.12 5.92
C ARG A 128 7.68 11.58 6.28
N LYS A 129 8.60 12.26 6.95
CA LYS A 129 8.43 13.67 7.31
C LYS A 129 8.35 14.61 6.10
N GLN A 130 8.86 14.18 4.96
CA GLN A 130 8.81 14.97 3.72
C GLN A 130 7.44 14.92 3.04
N TRP A 131 6.66 13.85 3.25
CA TRP A 131 5.40 13.64 2.54
C TRP A 131 4.22 13.29 3.45
N ALA A 132 4.46 12.67 4.60
CA ALA A 132 3.42 12.24 5.54
C ALA A 132 3.32 13.15 6.78
N HIS A 133 4.07 14.23 6.82
CA HIS A 133 4.12 15.18 7.94
C HIS A 133 4.40 14.46 9.27
N ASN A 134 3.47 14.56 10.23
CA ASN A 134 3.61 13.91 11.54
C ASN A 134 2.86 12.58 11.65
N ALA A 135 2.24 12.11 10.57
CA ALA A 135 1.53 10.83 10.59
C ALA A 135 2.52 9.65 10.77
N GLU A 136 2.08 8.65 11.49
CA GLU A 136 2.78 7.37 11.53
C GLU A 136 2.61 6.65 10.21
N VAL A 137 3.66 6.00 9.72
CA VAL A 137 3.62 5.24 8.45
C VAL A 137 3.99 3.80 8.72
N HIS A 138 3.08 2.90 8.36
CA HIS A 138 3.26 1.45 8.45
C HIS A 138 3.14 0.84 7.05
N ALA A 139 3.90 -0.20 6.79
CA ALA A 139 3.88 -0.88 5.51
C ALA A 139 3.67 -2.39 5.68
N TYR A 140 2.83 -2.94 4.81
CA TYR A 140 2.53 -4.37 4.77
C TYR A 140 2.60 -4.88 3.34
N ARG A 141 2.92 -6.14 3.19
CA ARG A 141 2.85 -6.84 1.91
C ARG A 141 1.78 -7.92 1.96
N CYS A 142 0.87 -7.84 0.99
CA CYS A 142 -0.11 -8.86 0.69
C CYS A 142 0.56 -9.94 -0.18
N GLU A 143 0.68 -11.13 0.33
CA GLU A 143 1.32 -12.26 -0.36
C GLU A 143 0.29 -13.31 -0.76
N VAL A 144 0.36 -13.73 -2.01
CA VAL A 144 -0.45 -14.84 -2.55
C VAL A 144 0.43 -16.08 -2.62
N ASP A 145 0.05 -17.13 -1.91
CA ASP A 145 0.82 -18.38 -1.88
C ASP A 145 0.45 -19.36 -3.00
N GLY A 146 1.10 -20.52 -3.01
CA GLY A 146 0.85 -21.56 -4.01
C GLY A 146 -0.53 -22.19 -3.98
N SER A 147 -1.29 -22.01 -2.90
CA SER A 147 -2.69 -22.42 -2.76
C SER A 147 -3.67 -21.30 -3.07
N CYS A 148 -3.16 -20.13 -3.49
CA CYS A 148 -3.91 -18.90 -3.70
C CYS A 148 -4.49 -18.30 -2.40
N ASP A 149 -3.97 -18.69 -1.25
CA ASP A 149 -4.28 -18.05 0.02
C ASP A 149 -3.51 -16.72 0.15
N VAL A 150 -4.13 -15.76 0.82
CA VAL A 150 -3.60 -14.41 0.95
C VAL A 150 -3.24 -14.14 2.41
N THR A 151 -2.00 -13.67 2.63
CA THR A 151 -1.51 -13.24 3.94
C THR A 151 -0.92 -11.84 3.86
N PHE A 152 -1.00 -11.10 4.98
CA PHE A 152 -0.41 -9.76 5.08
C PHE A 152 0.72 -9.79 6.10
N THR A 153 1.92 -9.39 5.66
CA THR A 153 3.14 -9.36 6.48
C THR A 153 3.68 -7.94 6.61
N PRO A 154 4.09 -7.51 7.82
CA PRO A 154 4.74 -6.22 8.00
C PRO A 154 6.04 -6.13 7.20
N LEU A 155 6.29 -4.97 6.59
CA LEU A 155 7.54 -4.62 5.93
C LEU A 155 8.41 -3.63 6.73
N ASP A 156 7.82 -3.00 7.73
CA ASP A 156 8.44 -2.00 8.58
C ASP A 156 9.24 -2.60 9.76
N THR A 157 9.14 -3.91 9.97
CA THR A 157 9.98 -4.60 10.95
C THR A 157 11.35 -4.89 10.34
N GLN A 158 12.38 -4.27 10.91
CA GLN A 158 13.76 -4.65 10.64
C GLN A 158 14.00 -6.05 11.21
N LEU A 159 14.45 -6.93 10.33
CA LEU A 159 15.02 -8.19 10.77
C LEU A 159 16.40 -7.96 11.38
#